data_c995c8310957c68406ec7ccad7f23099
#
_entry.id   c995c8310957c68406ec7ccad7f23099
#
_cell.length_a   1.000
_cell.length_b   1.000
_cell.length_c   1.000
_cell.angle_alpha   90.00
_cell.angle_beta   90.00
_cell.angle_gamma   90.00
#
_symmetry.space_group_name_H-M   'P 1'
#
loop_
_entity.id
_entity.type
_entity.pdbx_description
1 polymer ?
#
loop_
_entity_poly.entity_id
_entity_poly.type
_entity_poly.pdbx_seq_one_letter_code
_entity_poly.pdbx_strand_id
1 'polypeptide(L)'
;LARCLTRDGFPARAYHGRMDTREKTANQNAFIAGEFQIMVATSAFGMGVDKKDVGMVIHYDISDSLENYIQEAGRAGRNERIEAECYVLFNEDDLNKHFVLLNQTKLSFKEIQQVWKAIKELARFRSTVSNSALEIARKAGWDDSVPEIETRVTTAISALEDAGYLKRGQNMPRVFANSIRSKTAQEAIEKIRASARFDGKRQEYAVRIIKKLFSSRSRKQSDDEVAESRIDYISDHLGIKKEEVISAVNLMREEEILADAKDLTAFIKRSESRNRSLLIVKEACWIESFLLDMFDNPEKVFYLKEINEKAVAAIHDAALKEINITLNKIKVILNFWAIKNWIKRKSPAFSKDQVLITWMQPKETFRDKMKLRHDLAKFIVGFLYDRSTENTGADKEEALIEFSVLELKEAFERSIEAFGRKISLEEVEDALFYLSRIEALKIEGGFLVVYNRLTIERLEKDNKKRYKLEDYQKLLRFYENKIQQIHIVGEYAQKMIAGSEDALKFVDDYFALNYASFLNLYFKGSRQSEIKRNITPAKYRQLFGELSPAQLQIIRDQESKYIVVAAGPGSGKTRVLVHKLASLMLMEDVKHEQLLMLTFSRAAATEFKKRLLKLIGNAANFIEIKTFH
;
A
#
# COMPACT_ATOMS: atom_id res chain seq x y z
N LEU A 1 16.14 -13.19 3.79
CA LEU A 1 17.58 -13.19 4.05
C LEU A 1 17.85 -13.34 5.55
N ALA A 2 17.34 -12.52 6.49
CA ALA A 2 17.60 -12.66 7.94
C ALA A 2 17.31 -14.08 8.45
N ARG A 3 16.17 -14.67 8.09
CA ARG A 3 15.82 -16.06 8.47
C ARG A 3 16.79 -17.10 7.92
N CYS A 4 17.30 -16.92 6.69
CA CYS A 4 18.28 -17.81 6.11
C CYS A 4 19.60 -17.75 6.89
N LEU A 5 20.09 -16.54 7.15
CA LEU A 5 21.31 -16.35 7.93
C LEU A 5 21.21 -16.96 9.33
N THR A 6 20.10 -16.74 10.03
CA THR A 6 19.89 -17.33 11.37
C THR A 6 19.84 -18.84 11.34
N ARG A 7 19.19 -19.44 10.33
CA ARG A 7 19.17 -20.90 10.14
C ARG A 7 20.57 -21.45 9.88
N ASP A 8 21.39 -20.70 9.17
CA ASP A 8 22.75 -21.10 8.81
C ASP A 8 23.79 -20.77 9.91
N GLY A 9 23.33 -20.39 11.11
CA GLY A 9 24.15 -20.17 12.32
C GLY A 9 24.61 -18.74 12.55
N PHE A 10 24.17 -17.79 11.72
CA PHE A 10 24.49 -16.36 11.87
C PHE A 10 23.30 -15.60 12.49
N PRO A 11 23.33 -15.23 13.78
CA PRO A 11 22.25 -14.50 14.42
C PRO A 11 21.95 -13.18 13.72
N ALA A 12 20.84 -13.11 12.98
CA ALA A 12 20.45 -11.95 12.21
C ALA A 12 19.01 -11.56 12.48
N ARG A 13 18.74 -10.24 12.56
CA ARG A 13 17.36 -9.71 12.65
C ARG A 13 17.06 -8.80 11.47
N ALA A 14 15.78 -8.70 11.13
CA ALA A 14 15.30 -7.88 10.04
C ALA A 14 14.90 -6.47 10.50
N TYR A 15 15.05 -5.48 9.60
CA TYR A 15 14.51 -4.15 9.79
C TYR A 15 14.00 -3.58 8.45
N HIS A 16 12.70 -3.36 8.32
CA HIS A 16 12.12 -2.80 7.10
C HIS A 16 10.84 -1.98 7.39
N GLY A 17 10.42 -1.17 6.43
CA GLY A 17 9.32 -0.23 6.58
C GLY A 17 7.97 -0.86 6.98
N ARG A 18 7.71 -2.11 6.59
CA ARG A 18 6.44 -2.83 6.84
C ARG A 18 6.39 -3.57 8.19
N MET A 19 7.46 -3.49 9.01
CA MET A 19 7.43 -4.08 10.36
C MET A 19 6.63 -3.22 11.32
N ASP A 20 6.11 -3.86 12.37
CA ASP A 20 5.51 -3.15 13.49
C ASP A 20 6.52 -2.18 14.15
N THR A 21 6.04 -1.03 14.60
CA THR A 21 6.90 0.02 15.17
C THR A 21 7.61 -0.45 16.44
N ARG A 22 6.96 -1.27 17.28
CA ARG A 22 7.56 -1.81 18.51
C ARG A 22 8.68 -2.80 18.18
N GLU A 23 8.43 -3.68 17.22
CA GLU A 23 9.44 -4.65 16.75
C GLU A 23 10.63 -3.95 16.09
N LYS A 24 10.42 -2.91 15.28
CA LYS A 24 11.50 -2.08 14.73
C LYS A 24 12.36 -1.48 15.82
N THR A 25 11.72 -0.82 16.80
CA THR A 25 12.43 -0.17 17.91
C THR A 25 13.19 -1.19 18.75
N ALA A 26 12.59 -2.34 19.04
CA ALA A 26 13.25 -3.41 19.78
C ALA A 26 14.47 -3.96 19.03
N ASN A 27 14.35 -4.25 17.73
CA ASN A 27 15.46 -4.74 16.92
C ASN A 27 16.58 -3.70 16.78
N GLN A 28 16.23 -2.43 16.62
CA GLN A 28 17.19 -1.34 16.54
C GLN A 28 17.97 -1.19 17.85
N ASN A 29 17.29 -1.15 18.99
CA ASN A 29 17.92 -1.01 20.30
C ASN A 29 18.82 -2.22 20.63
N ALA A 30 18.36 -3.42 20.35
CA ALA A 30 19.13 -4.65 20.53
C ALA A 30 20.40 -4.69 19.65
N PHE A 31 20.31 -4.18 18.40
CA PHE A 31 21.49 -4.05 17.53
C PHE A 31 22.47 -3.01 18.05
N ILE A 32 22.00 -1.85 18.51
CA ILE A 32 22.85 -0.81 19.11
C ILE A 32 23.53 -1.35 20.37
N ALA A 33 22.81 -2.09 21.21
CA ALA A 33 23.35 -2.73 22.42
C ALA A 33 24.32 -3.89 22.13
N GLY A 34 24.41 -4.37 20.88
CA GLY A 34 25.30 -5.48 20.53
C GLY A 34 24.77 -6.87 20.88
N GLU A 35 23.46 -7.00 21.14
CA GLU A 35 22.83 -8.29 21.45
C GLU A 35 22.86 -9.28 20.27
N PHE A 36 23.00 -8.78 19.06
CA PHE A 36 23.23 -9.56 17.84
C PHE A 36 24.09 -8.77 16.85
N GLN A 37 24.74 -9.48 15.93
CA GLN A 37 25.81 -8.91 15.09
C GLN A 37 25.34 -8.49 13.71
N ILE A 38 24.28 -9.07 13.17
CA ILE A 38 23.87 -8.88 11.78
C ILE A 38 22.48 -8.29 11.70
N MET A 39 22.38 -7.06 11.16
CA MET A 39 21.11 -6.43 10.82
C MET A 39 20.87 -6.54 9.32
N VAL A 40 19.78 -7.20 8.92
CA VAL A 40 19.32 -7.24 7.53
C VAL A 40 18.26 -6.17 7.34
N ALA A 41 18.64 -5.09 6.67
CA ALA A 41 17.82 -3.90 6.60
C ALA A 41 17.53 -3.45 5.17
N THR A 42 16.44 -2.72 4.99
CA THR A 42 16.19 -1.86 3.83
C THR A 42 16.69 -0.44 4.13
N SER A 43 16.63 0.47 3.15
CA SER A 43 16.92 1.90 3.33
C SER A 43 16.17 2.54 4.52
N ALA A 44 15.07 1.92 4.99
CA ALA A 44 14.33 2.35 6.18
C ALA A 44 15.17 2.34 7.49
N PHE A 45 16.26 1.58 7.55
CA PHE A 45 17.19 1.56 8.69
C PHE A 45 18.14 2.77 8.70
N GLY A 46 17.90 3.74 7.85
CA GLY A 46 18.89 4.75 7.47
C GLY A 46 19.04 5.92 8.41
N MET A 47 18.00 6.52 8.90
CA MET A 47 18.06 7.79 9.60
C MET A 47 18.08 7.60 11.13
N GLY A 48 19.12 8.13 11.78
CA GLY A 48 19.16 8.20 13.26
C GLY A 48 19.79 6.99 13.97
N VAL A 49 20.39 6.03 13.26
CA VAL A 49 21.12 4.92 13.89
C VAL A 49 22.61 5.30 13.98
N ASP A 50 23.09 5.57 15.19
CA ASP A 50 24.50 5.84 15.46
C ASP A 50 25.12 4.66 16.23
N LYS A 51 25.58 3.66 15.48
CA LYS A 51 26.40 2.54 16.00
C LYS A 51 27.81 2.70 15.48
N LYS A 52 28.79 2.85 16.39
CA LYS A 52 30.19 3.21 16.06
C LYS A 52 31.05 2.01 15.66
N ASP A 53 30.60 0.80 15.98
CA ASP A 53 31.36 -0.46 15.83
C ASP A 53 30.85 -1.32 14.65
N VAL A 54 30.32 -0.68 13.62
CA VAL A 54 29.95 -1.38 12.38
C VAL A 54 31.22 -1.55 11.54
N GLY A 55 31.72 -2.77 11.43
CA GLY A 55 32.93 -3.11 10.67
C GLY A 55 32.62 -3.52 9.21
N MET A 56 31.38 -3.82 8.87
CA MET A 56 31.04 -4.28 7.53
C MET A 56 29.65 -3.85 7.08
N VAL A 57 29.52 -3.39 5.84
CA VAL A 57 28.25 -3.17 5.14
C VAL A 57 28.23 -3.96 3.85
N ILE A 58 27.21 -4.78 3.66
CA ILE A 58 27.01 -5.59 2.45
C ILE A 58 25.72 -5.17 1.77
N HIS A 59 25.81 -4.64 0.57
CA HIS A 59 24.66 -4.40 -0.29
C HIS A 59 24.34 -5.70 -1.05
N TYR A 60 23.22 -6.32 -0.69
CA TYR A 60 22.70 -7.50 -1.40
C TYR A 60 22.08 -7.14 -2.75
N ASP A 61 21.38 -6.01 -2.82
CA ASP A 61 20.98 -5.31 -4.04
C ASP A 61 21.65 -3.93 -4.02
N ILE A 62 22.11 -3.45 -5.16
CA ILE A 62 22.72 -2.11 -5.27
C ILE A 62 21.67 -1.02 -5.00
N SER A 63 22.06 0.09 -4.40
CA SER A 63 21.19 1.25 -4.17
C SER A 63 20.73 1.90 -5.49
N ASP A 64 19.65 2.66 -5.44
CA ASP A 64 19.06 3.34 -6.61
C ASP A 64 19.81 4.62 -7.02
N SER A 65 20.76 5.07 -6.20
CA SER A 65 21.62 6.22 -6.47
C SER A 65 22.95 6.12 -5.73
N LEU A 66 23.94 6.88 -6.20
CA LEU A 66 25.26 6.93 -5.57
C LEU A 66 25.20 7.58 -4.19
N GLU A 67 24.36 8.59 -4.00
CA GLU A 67 24.13 9.25 -2.71
C GLU A 67 23.61 8.26 -1.66
N ASN A 68 22.59 7.47 -2.04
CA ASN A 68 22.04 6.46 -1.13
C ASN A 68 23.07 5.38 -0.81
N TYR A 69 23.83 4.92 -1.81
CA TYR A 69 24.91 3.97 -1.60
C TYR A 69 25.96 4.49 -0.59
N ILE A 70 26.46 5.71 -0.79
CA ILE A 70 27.47 6.31 0.11
C ILE A 70 26.91 6.52 1.51
N GLN A 71 25.65 6.93 1.63
CA GLN A 71 24.97 7.07 2.93
C GLN A 71 24.82 5.73 3.66
N GLU A 72 24.53 4.67 2.94
CA GLU A 72 24.39 3.32 3.49
C GLU A 72 25.74 2.69 3.81
N ALA A 73 26.72 2.78 2.93
CA ALA A 73 28.09 2.33 3.14
C ALA A 73 28.79 3.08 4.28
N GLY A 74 28.58 4.40 4.39
CA GLY A 74 29.14 5.26 5.43
C GLY A 74 28.63 4.98 6.86
N ARG A 75 27.88 3.89 7.07
CA ARG A 75 27.57 3.35 8.41
C ARG A 75 28.71 2.55 8.98
N ALA A 76 29.53 1.96 8.13
CA ALA A 76 30.78 1.31 8.53
C ALA A 76 31.86 2.34 8.79
N GLY A 77 32.83 2.00 9.65
CA GLY A 77 34.04 2.81 9.90
C GLY A 77 33.81 4.13 10.61
N ARG A 78 32.72 4.33 11.35
CA ARG A 78 32.51 5.56 12.14
C ARG A 78 33.47 5.72 13.32
N ASN A 79 34.14 4.64 13.70
CA ASN A 79 35.20 4.66 14.68
C ASN A 79 36.52 4.49 13.93
N GLU A 80 37.40 5.48 13.99
CA GLU A 80 38.71 5.50 13.32
C GLU A 80 39.62 4.32 13.69
N ARG A 81 39.30 3.59 14.76
CA ARG A 81 40.07 2.42 15.22
C ARG A 81 39.58 1.09 14.58
N ILE A 82 38.54 1.13 13.79
CA ILE A 82 37.93 -0.05 13.16
C ILE A 82 38.14 0.06 11.66
N GLU A 83 38.92 -0.87 11.10
CA GLU A 83 38.92 -1.09 9.65
C GLU A 83 37.53 -1.54 9.21
N ALA A 84 36.98 -0.89 8.20
CA ALA A 84 35.66 -1.16 7.74
C ALA A 84 35.66 -1.56 6.27
N GLU A 85 34.84 -2.55 5.96
CA GLU A 85 34.72 -3.10 4.62
C GLU A 85 33.31 -2.88 4.08
N CYS A 86 33.21 -2.50 2.80
CA CYS A 86 31.94 -2.35 2.11
C CYS A 86 31.91 -3.23 0.86
N TYR A 87 30.91 -4.08 0.80
CA TYR A 87 30.73 -5.01 -0.32
C TYR A 87 29.42 -4.72 -1.06
N VAL A 88 29.44 -4.89 -2.37
CA VAL A 88 28.25 -4.83 -3.23
C VAL A 88 28.17 -6.12 -4.04
N LEU A 89 27.10 -6.87 -3.89
CA LEU A 89 26.77 -7.97 -4.79
C LEU A 89 26.08 -7.34 -6.00
N PHE A 90 26.81 -7.18 -7.09
CA PHE A 90 26.34 -6.44 -8.26
C PHE A 90 26.08 -7.38 -9.44
N ASN A 91 24.87 -7.24 -9.98
CA ASN A 91 24.49 -7.75 -11.29
C ASN A 91 23.80 -6.60 -12.05
N GLU A 92 24.12 -6.41 -13.32
CA GLU A 92 23.51 -5.38 -14.16
C GLU A 92 21.96 -5.50 -14.21
N ASP A 93 21.42 -6.72 -14.08
CA ASP A 93 19.97 -6.92 -14.00
C ASP A 93 19.32 -6.32 -12.75
N ASP A 94 20.08 -6.05 -11.68
CA ASP A 94 19.56 -5.40 -10.48
C ASP A 94 19.17 -3.93 -10.76
N LEU A 95 19.88 -3.26 -11.65
CA LEU A 95 19.51 -1.91 -12.11
C LEU A 95 18.15 -1.90 -12.82
N ASN A 96 17.81 -2.97 -13.54
CA ASN A 96 16.52 -3.08 -14.19
C ASN A 96 15.36 -3.15 -13.18
N LYS A 97 15.59 -3.67 -11.97
CA LYS A 97 14.60 -3.65 -10.88
C LYS A 97 14.24 -2.19 -10.50
N HIS A 98 15.24 -1.32 -10.40
CA HIS A 98 15.03 0.10 -10.10
C HIS A 98 14.27 0.83 -11.22
N PHE A 99 14.61 0.57 -12.49
CA PHE A 99 13.85 1.13 -13.62
C PHE A 99 12.40 0.67 -13.65
N VAL A 100 12.15 -0.63 -13.41
CA VAL A 100 10.78 -1.18 -13.33
C VAL A 100 9.99 -0.53 -12.20
N LEU A 101 10.60 -0.38 -11.01
CA LEU A 101 9.94 0.26 -9.86
C LEU A 101 9.65 1.73 -10.14
N LEU A 102 10.60 2.45 -10.74
CA LEU A 102 10.42 3.84 -11.13
C LEU A 102 9.25 3.99 -12.14
N ASN A 103 9.19 3.12 -13.15
CA ASN A 103 8.12 3.12 -14.15
C ASN A 103 6.74 2.78 -13.54
N GLN A 104 6.69 1.88 -12.55
CA GLN A 104 5.44 1.53 -11.86
C GLN A 104 4.89 2.69 -11.04
N THR A 105 5.75 3.53 -10.48
CA THR A 105 5.37 4.68 -9.64
C THR A 105 5.25 5.99 -10.42
N LYS A 106 5.80 6.04 -11.63
CA LYS A 106 5.76 7.23 -12.49
C LYS A 106 4.33 7.58 -12.88
N LEU A 107 3.99 8.85 -12.74
CA LEU A 107 2.68 9.40 -13.08
C LEU A 107 2.72 10.14 -14.40
N SER A 108 1.70 9.91 -15.21
CA SER A 108 1.43 10.73 -16.38
C SER A 108 0.73 12.05 -15.99
N PHE A 109 0.84 13.03 -16.86
CA PHE A 109 0.11 14.29 -16.73
C PHE A 109 -1.41 14.09 -16.51
N LYS A 110 -2.03 13.15 -17.25
CA LYS A 110 -3.46 12.83 -17.13
C LYS A 110 -3.83 12.27 -15.75
N GLU A 111 -2.99 11.45 -15.17
CA GLU A 111 -3.26 10.86 -13.84
C GLU A 111 -3.25 11.93 -12.75
N ILE A 112 -2.33 12.90 -12.81
CA ILE A 112 -2.33 14.03 -11.87
C ILE A 112 -3.60 14.88 -12.05
N GLN A 113 -4.05 15.09 -13.29
CA GLN A 113 -5.32 15.77 -13.55
C GLN A 113 -6.53 15.02 -12.98
N GLN A 114 -6.54 13.69 -13.05
CA GLN A 114 -7.60 12.86 -12.45
C GLN A 114 -7.63 13.00 -10.93
N VAL A 115 -6.47 12.92 -10.28
CA VAL A 115 -6.34 13.14 -8.82
C VAL A 115 -6.78 14.55 -8.44
N TRP A 116 -6.37 15.57 -9.20
CA TRP A 116 -6.82 16.95 -8.97
C TRP A 116 -8.34 17.11 -9.09
N LYS A 117 -8.95 16.47 -10.09
CA LYS A 117 -10.41 16.43 -10.23
C LYS A 117 -11.08 15.80 -9.02
N ALA A 118 -10.57 14.67 -8.56
CA ALA A 118 -11.08 13.97 -7.37
C ALA A 118 -10.99 14.86 -6.11
N ILE A 119 -9.86 15.53 -5.89
CA ILE A 119 -9.68 16.44 -4.75
C ILE A 119 -10.64 17.62 -4.82
N LYS A 120 -10.87 18.21 -6.01
CA LYS A 120 -11.86 19.28 -6.19
C LYS A 120 -13.29 18.83 -5.83
N GLU A 121 -13.65 17.62 -6.18
CA GLU A 121 -14.96 17.05 -5.85
C GLU A 121 -15.09 16.77 -4.35
N LEU A 122 -14.07 16.21 -3.71
CA LEU A 122 -14.03 15.98 -2.26
C LEU A 122 -14.05 17.30 -1.47
N ALA A 123 -13.38 18.33 -1.98
CA ALA A 123 -13.29 19.66 -1.38
C ALA A 123 -14.42 20.62 -1.82
N ARG A 124 -15.52 20.11 -2.37
CA ARG A 124 -16.58 20.96 -2.95
C ARG A 124 -17.25 21.87 -1.93
N PHE A 125 -17.44 21.37 -0.73
CA PHE A 125 -18.14 22.10 0.36
C PHE A 125 -17.22 22.46 1.53
N ARG A 126 -15.96 22.02 1.51
CA ARG A 126 -14.97 22.24 2.58
C ARG A 126 -13.61 22.51 1.96
N SER A 127 -12.88 23.50 2.47
CA SER A 127 -11.50 23.78 1.99
C SER A 127 -10.51 22.67 2.35
N THR A 128 -10.75 21.97 3.47
CA THR A 128 -9.88 20.91 3.98
C THR A 128 -10.61 19.56 3.96
N VAL A 129 -9.96 18.56 3.40
CA VAL A 129 -10.46 17.18 3.33
C VAL A 129 -9.43 16.23 3.94
N SER A 130 -9.91 15.12 4.50
CA SER A 130 -9.05 14.09 5.08
C SER A 130 -9.49 12.73 4.56
N ASN A 131 -8.76 12.21 3.58
CA ASN A 131 -9.06 10.97 2.88
C ASN A 131 -7.82 10.08 2.77
N SER A 132 -8.01 8.77 2.67
CA SER A 132 -6.92 7.85 2.35
C SER A 132 -6.52 7.99 0.88
N ALA A 133 -5.29 7.58 0.55
CA ALA A 133 -4.83 7.56 -0.84
C ALA A 133 -5.74 6.69 -1.73
N LEU A 134 -6.23 5.57 -1.18
CA LEU A 134 -7.14 4.67 -1.89
C LEU A 134 -8.51 5.32 -2.17
N GLU A 135 -9.07 6.06 -1.21
CA GLU A 135 -10.32 6.81 -1.43
C GLU A 135 -10.17 7.87 -2.53
N ILE A 136 -9.03 8.59 -2.53
CA ILE A 136 -8.72 9.57 -3.56
C ILE A 136 -8.56 8.89 -4.93
N ALA A 137 -7.85 7.76 -5.00
CA ALA A 137 -7.65 6.98 -6.22
C ALA A 137 -8.99 6.49 -6.81
N ARG A 138 -9.86 5.91 -5.98
CA ARG A 138 -11.21 5.48 -6.40
C ARG A 138 -12.04 6.65 -6.93
N LYS A 139 -11.97 7.79 -6.25
CA LYS A 139 -12.65 9.00 -6.69
C LYS A 139 -12.06 9.56 -7.99
N ALA A 140 -10.76 9.35 -8.22
CA ALA A 140 -10.09 9.67 -9.48
C ALA A 140 -10.43 8.71 -10.63
N GLY A 141 -11.15 7.61 -10.34
CA GLY A 141 -11.53 6.58 -11.31
C GLY A 141 -10.44 5.53 -11.54
N TRP A 142 -9.51 5.38 -10.60
CA TRP A 142 -8.47 4.35 -10.68
C TRP A 142 -8.99 3.02 -10.13
N ASP A 143 -8.53 1.93 -10.74
CA ASP A 143 -8.82 0.57 -10.27
C ASP A 143 -7.93 0.22 -9.07
N ASP A 144 -8.48 -0.50 -8.09
CA ASP A 144 -7.75 -0.94 -6.88
C ASP A 144 -6.58 -1.88 -7.19
N SER A 145 -6.54 -2.48 -8.39
CA SER A 145 -5.46 -3.35 -8.85
C SER A 145 -4.23 -2.59 -9.35
N VAL A 146 -4.29 -1.26 -9.43
CA VAL A 146 -3.17 -0.43 -9.86
C VAL A 146 -1.98 -0.61 -8.90
N PRO A 147 -0.80 -1.02 -9.40
CA PRO A 147 0.37 -1.19 -8.56
C PRO A 147 0.78 0.11 -7.85
N GLU A 148 1.24 -0.01 -6.61
CA GLU A 148 1.75 1.12 -5.81
C GLU A 148 0.82 2.33 -5.76
N ILE A 149 -0.50 2.06 -5.69
CA ILE A 149 -1.57 3.08 -5.77
C ILE A 149 -1.39 4.20 -4.73
N GLU A 150 -0.97 3.86 -3.51
CA GLU A 150 -0.74 4.83 -2.44
C GLU A 150 0.42 5.75 -2.74
N THR A 151 1.53 5.19 -3.23
CA THR A 151 2.72 5.95 -3.65
C THR A 151 2.37 6.89 -4.80
N ARG A 152 1.61 6.41 -5.77
CA ARG A 152 1.19 7.20 -6.94
C ARG A 152 0.29 8.37 -6.54
N VAL A 153 -0.70 8.15 -5.68
CA VAL A 153 -1.57 9.22 -5.17
C VAL A 153 -0.77 10.24 -4.36
N THR A 154 0.12 9.78 -3.48
CA THR A 154 0.98 10.66 -2.68
C THR A 154 1.89 11.51 -3.56
N THR A 155 2.46 10.93 -4.62
CA THR A 155 3.27 11.65 -5.62
C THR A 155 2.44 12.69 -6.38
N ALA A 156 1.20 12.35 -6.77
CA ALA A 156 0.30 13.30 -7.42
C ALA A 156 -0.03 14.49 -6.52
N ILE A 157 -0.28 14.23 -5.23
CA ILE A 157 -0.53 15.27 -4.23
C ILE A 157 0.71 16.15 -4.03
N SER A 158 1.91 15.58 -3.98
CA SER A 158 3.16 16.35 -3.91
C SER A 158 3.33 17.26 -5.12
N ALA A 159 3.09 16.75 -6.33
CA ALA A 159 3.17 17.55 -7.56
C ALA A 159 2.15 18.71 -7.59
N LEU A 160 0.95 18.48 -7.08
CA LEU A 160 -0.09 19.51 -6.94
C LEU A 160 0.27 20.56 -5.87
N GLU A 161 0.91 20.13 -4.78
CA GLU A 161 1.41 21.02 -3.73
C GLU A 161 2.55 21.91 -4.24
N ASP A 162 3.53 21.32 -4.93
CA ASP A 162 4.66 22.03 -5.52
C ASP A 162 4.21 23.07 -6.56
N ALA A 163 3.08 22.83 -7.20
CA ALA A 163 2.46 23.75 -8.15
C ALA A 163 1.49 24.75 -7.49
N GLY A 164 1.28 24.70 -6.17
CA GLY A 164 0.47 25.64 -5.41
C GLY A 164 -1.05 25.42 -5.50
N TYR A 165 -1.52 24.26 -5.97
CA TYR A 165 -2.95 23.94 -6.06
C TYR A 165 -3.56 23.56 -4.72
N LEU A 166 -2.77 22.96 -3.84
CA LEU A 166 -3.16 22.48 -2.54
C LEU A 166 -1.99 22.55 -1.55
N LYS A 167 -2.27 22.29 -0.29
CA LYS A 167 -1.27 22.14 0.76
C LYS A 167 -1.57 20.87 1.56
N ARG A 168 -0.55 20.07 1.84
CA ARG A 168 -0.67 18.96 2.78
C ARG A 168 -0.68 19.49 4.21
N GLY A 169 -1.68 19.13 4.98
CA GLY A 169 -1.75 19.38 6.40
C GLY A 169 -1.13 18.24 7.20
N GLN A 170 -0.80 18.52 8.44
CA GLN A 170 -0.45 17.45 9.37
C GLN A 170 -1.65 16.52 9.56
N ASN A 171 -1.40 15.22 9.62
CA ASN A 171 -2.41 14.25 10.02
C ASN A 171 -2.75 14.53 11.49
N MET A 172 -3.81 15.30 11.72
CA MET A 172 -4.22 15.66 13.06
C MET A 172 -5.07 14.55 13.65
N PRO A 173 -4.65 13.94 14.76
CA PRO A 173 -5.51 13.01 15.47
C PRO A 173 -6.79 13.74 15.90
N ARG A 174 -7.90 13.03 15.85
CA ARG A 174 -9.18 13.49 16.41
C ARG A 174 -9.36 12.86 17.77
N VAL A 175 -9.92 13.61 18.71
CA VAL A 175 -10.24 13.11 20.05
C VAL A 175 -11.74 13.25 20.24
N PHE A 176 -12.45 12.14 20.29
CA PHE A 176 -13.89 12.12 20.47
C PHE A 176 -14.26 12.04 21.95
N ALA A 177 -15.35 12.71 22.33
CA ALA A 177 -15.88 12.63 23.69
C ALA A 177 -16.22 11.19 24.11
N ASN A 178 -16.59 10.33 23.16
CA ASN A 178 -16.87 8.92 23.37
C ASN A 178 -15.62 8.08 23.60
N SER A 179 -14.41 8.59 23.30
CA SER A 179 -13.16 7.90 23.59
C SER A 179 -12.75 7.91 25.05
N ILE A 180 -13.48 8.62 25.92
CA ILE A 180 -13.18 8.71 27.35
C ILE A 180 -13.67 7.42 28.03
N ARG A 181 -12.74 6.66 28.62
CA ARG A 181 -13.05 5.38 29.30
C ARG A 181 -13.77 5.56 30.64
N SER A 182 -13.69 6.72 31.24
CA SER A 182 -14.35 7.04 32.51
C SER A 182 -15.81 7.46 32.33
N LYS A 183 -16.66 7.10 33.27
CA LYS A 183 -18.09 7.45 33.23
C LYS A 183 -18.34 8.94 33.53
N THR A 184 -17.50 9.53 34.38
CA THR A 184 -17.60 10.92 34.81
C THR A 184 -16.30 11.68 34.56
N ALA A 185 -16.42 13.02 34.41
CA ALA A 185 -15.24 13.88 34.29
C ALA A 185 -14.37 13.82 35.54
N GLN A 186 -14.97 13.67 36.71
CA GLN A 186 -14.25 13.60 37.98
C GLN A 186 -13.39 12.36 38.06
N GLU A 187 -13.90 11.18 37.68
CA GLU A 187 -13.13 9.93 37.61
C GLU A 187 -11.94 10.03 36.65
N ALA A 188 -12.14 10.62 35.48
CA ALA A 188 -11.05 10.84 34.53
C ALA A 188 -9.97 11.78 35.08
N ILE A 189 -10.38 12.85 35.76
CA ILE A 189 -9.46 13.82 36.39
C ILE A 189 -8.67 13.16 37.53
N GLU A 190 -9.30 12.31 38.32
CA GLU A 190 -8.62 11.55 39.41
C GLU A 190 -7.55 10.62 38.84
N LYS A 191 -7.84 9.92 37.74
CA LYS A 191 -6.84 9.09 37.03
C LYS A 191 -5.67 9.91 36.50
N ILE A 192 -5.94 11.08 35.91
CA ILE A 192 -4.87 11.99 35.45
C ILE A 192 -3.99 12.42 36.62
N ARG A 193 -4.59 12.76 37.75
CA ARG A 193 -3.86 13.24 38.95
C ARG A 193 -3.09 12.13 39.64
N ALA A 194 -3.57 10.89 39.59
CA ALA A 194 -2.92 9.74 40.19
C ALA A 194 -1.73 9.21 39.40
N SER A 195 -1.64 9.51 38.10
CA SER A 195 -0.54 9.05 37.25
C SER A 195 0.69 9.95 37.42
N ALA A 196 1.83 9.33 37.75
CA ALA A 196 3.11 10.02 37.87
C ALA A 196 3.72 10.49 36.54
N ARG A 197 3.12 10.12 35.42
CA ARG A 197 3.62 10.48 34.07
C ARG A 197 3.17 11.86 33.61
N PHE A 198 2.16 12.46 34.28
CA PHE A 198 1.73 13.82 34.00
C PHE A 198 2.53 14.82 34.85
N ASP A 199 3.39 15.60 34.22
CA ASP A 199 3.97 16.78 34.87
C ASP A 199 2.94 17.88 35.08
N GLY A 200 3.28 18.90 35.90
CA GLY A 200 2.32 19.92 36.33
C GLY A 200 1.58 20.63 35.19
N LYS A 201 2.25 20.96 34.07
CA LYS A 201 1.63 21.58 32.90
C LYS A 201 0.80 20.59 32.08
N ARG A 202 1.34 19.40 31.81
CA ARG A 202 0.61 18.37 31.06
C ARG A 202 -0.61 17.90 31.82
N GLN A 203 -0.54 17.81 33.15
CA GLN A 203 -1.67 17.49 34.00
C GLN A 203 -2.78 18.53 33.88
N GLU A 204 -2.42 19.85 33.93
CA GLU A 204 -3.39 20.94 33.73
C GLU A 204 -4.04 20.85 32.34
N TYR A 205 -3.24 20.67 31.29
CA TYR A 205 -3.75 20.55 29.92
C TYR A 205 -4.67 19.35 29.73
N ALA A 206 -4.27 18.17 30.25
CA ALA A 206 -5.10 16.98 30.19
C ALA A 206 -6.45 17.18 30.89
N VAL A 207 -6.46 17.80 32.07
CA VAL A 207 -7.70 18.14 32.81
C VAL A 207 -8.59 19.10 32.00
N ARG A 208 -8.02 20.13 31.37
CA ARG A 208 -8.78 21.09 30.56
C ARG A 208 -9.37 20.41 29.31
N ILE A 209 -8.61 19.54 28.65
CA ILE A 209 -9.04 18.75 27.48
C ILE A 209 -10.21 17.83 27.89
N ILE A 210 -10.07 17.07 28.99
CA ILE A 210 -11.13 16.17 29.49
C ILE A 210 -12.40 16.96 29.81
N LYS A 211 -12.32 18.09 30.50
CA LYS A 211 -13.48 18.93 30.80
C LYS A 211 -14.18 19.40 29.52
N LYS A 212 -13.40 19.80 28.49
CA LYS A 212 -13.95 20.20 27.19
C LYS A 212 -14.67 19.05 26.49
N LEU A 213 -14.05 17.86 26.45
CA LEU A 213 -14.64 16.68 25.84
C LEU A 213 -15.93 16.23 26.52
N PHE A 214 -16.01 16.29 27.87
CA PHE A 214 -17.24 15.99 28.60
C PHE A 214 -18.33 17.04 28.36
N SER A 215 -17.97 18.31 28.22
CA SER A 215 -18.95 19.35 27.87
C SER A 215 -19.53 19.16 26.47
N SER A 216 -18.75 18.69 25.52
CA SER A 216 -19.21 18.33 24.18
C SER A 216 -20.13 17.11 24.19
N ARG A 217 -19.81 16.08 25.01
CA ARG A 217 -20.65 14.88 25.20
C ARG A 217 -22.06 15.20 25.71
N SER A 218 -22.21 16.28 26.50
CA SER A 218 -23.49 16.70 27.05
C SER A 218 -24.37 17.45 26.04
N ARG A 219 -23.81 17.94 24.93
CA ARG A 219 -24.51 18.67 23.86
C ARG A 219 -24.89 17.76 22.71
N LYS A 220 -25.75 16.81 22.94
CA LYS A 220 -26.20 15.81 21.95
C LYS A 220 -27.05 16.40 20.81
N GLN A 221 -26.62 17.34 20.00
CA GLN A 221 -27.40 17.75 18.81
C GLN A 221 -26.73 18.89 18.00
N SER A 222 -25.60 18.71 17.36
CA SER A 222 -25.26 19.60 16.24
C SER A 222 -24.28 18.94 15.28
N ASP A 223 -24.41 19.27 14.00
CA ASP A 223 -23.47 18.91 12.91
C ASP A 223 -22.01 19.38 13.15
N ASP A 224 -21.78 20.16 14.20
CA ASP A 224 -20.48 20.68 14.63
C ASP A 224 -19.65 19.71 15.49
N GLU A 225 -20.19 18.57 15.93
CA GLU A 225 -19.49 17.59 16.79
C GLU A 225 -18.21 17.06 16.14
N VAL A 226 -18.21 16.91 14.83
CA VAL A 226 -17.03 16.47 14.06
C VAL A 226 -15.94 17.55 14.01
N ALA A 227 -16.29 18.81 14.02
CA ALA A 227 -15.34 19.91 14.07
C ALA A 227 -14.75 20.08 15.47
N GLU A 228 -15.56 19.92 16.53
CA GLU A 228 -15.15 20.02 17.93
C GLU A 228 -14.17 18.92 18.38
N SER A 229 -14.11 17.80 17.68
CA SER A 229 -13.16 16.71 17.96
C SER A 229 -11.76 16.91 17.39
N ARG A 230 -11.55 17.91 16.56
CA ARG A 230 -10.25 18.20 15.95
C ARG A 230 -9.31 18.86 16.94
N ILE A 231 -8.06 18.42 16.95
CA ILE A 231 -7.01 18.97 17.85
C ILE A 231 -6.77 20.45 17.63
N ASP A 232 -6.85 20.95 16.40
CA ASP A 232 -6.74 22.38 16.11
C ASP A 232 -7.86 23.19 16.78
N TYR A 233 -9.11 22.70 16.71
CA TYR A 233 -10.24 23.31 17.40
C TYR A 233 -10.06 23.29 18.93
N ILE A 234 -9.63 22.17 19.50
CA ILE A 234 -9.34 22.05 20.93
C ILE A 234 -8.23 23.02 21.34
N SER A 235 -7.17 23.11 20.54
CA SER A 235 -6.06 24.02 20.70
C SER A 235 -6.51 25.48 20.75
N ASP A 236 -7.27 25.91 19.74
CA ASP A 236 -7.75 27.28 19.63
C ASP A 236 -8.74 27.64 20.75
N HIS A 237 -9.66 26.71 21.06
CA HIS A 237 -10.67 26.93 22.10
C HIS A 237 -10.08 27.00 23.51
N LEU A 238 -9.06 26.21 23.81
CA LEU A 238 -8.42 26.16 25.10
C LEU A 238 -7.21 27.10 25.22
N GLY A 239 -6.74 27.70 24.12
CA GLY A 239 -5.53 28.50 24.09
C GLY A 239 -4.24 27.72 24.41
N ILE A 240 -4.20 26.42 24.06
CA ILE A 240 -3.07 25.51 24.27
C ILE A 240 -2.42 25.27 22.91
N LYS A 241 -1.08 25.28 22.83
CA LYS A 241 -0.37 24.97 21.58
C LYS A 241 -0.74 23.57 21.07
N LYS A 242 -0.85 23.39 19.77
CA LYS A 242 -1.25 22.11 19.13
C LYS A 242 -0.38 20.94 19.57
N GLU A 243 0.95 21.15 19.64
CA GLU A 243 1.92 20.15 20.05
C GLU A 243 1.68 19.67 21.49
N GLU A 244 1.30 20.58 22.37
CA GLU A 244 0.97 20.29 23.76
C GLU A 244 -0.35 19.52 23.89
N VAL A 245 -1.35 19.86 23.06
CA VAL A 245 -2.62 19.11 22.99
C VAL A 245 -2.35 17.68 22.51
N ILE A 246 -1.55 17.50 21.44
CA ILE A 246 -1.17 16.20 20.92
C ILE A 246 -0.42 15.38 21.99
N SER A 247 0.56 16.00 22.66
CA SER A 247 1.32 15.35 23.72
C SER A 247 0.42 14.89 24.88
N ALA A 248 -0.49 15.74 25.34
CA ALA A 248 -1.41 15.40 26.42
C ALA A 248 -2.40 14.29 26.01
N VAL A 249 -2.91 14.32 24.77
CA VAL A 249 -3.82 13.30 24.24
C VAL A 249 -3.12 11.94 24.11
N ASN A 250 -1.89 11.92 23.59
CA ASN A 250 -1.13 10.68 23.46
C ASN A 250 -0.84 10.06 24.85
N LEU A 251 -0.45 10.90 25.80
CA LEU A 251 -0.22 10.44 27.17
C LEU A 251 -1.50 9.90 27.83
N MET A 252 -2.65 10.57 27.62
CA MET A 252 -3.95 10.07 28.10
C MET A 252 -4.35 8.72 27.46
N ARG A 253 -3.91 8.46 26.23
CA ARG A 253 -4.12 7.16 25.59
C ARG A 253 -3.21 6.09 26.18
N GLU A 254 -1.94 6.39 26.35
CA GLU A 254 -0.97 5.48 26.98
C GLU A 254 -1.37 5.09 28.41
N GLU A 255 -1.96 6.02 29.17
CA GLU A 255 -2.50 5.82 30.53
C GLU A 255 -3.93 5.27 30.53
N GLU A 256 -4.43 4.85 29.40
CA GLU A 256 -5.78 4.27 29.23
C GLU A 256 -6.95 5.15 29.71
N ILE A 257 -6.75 6.45 29.83
CA ILE A 257 -7.79 7.43 30.16
C ILE A 257 -8.68 7.70 28.95
N LEU A 258 -8.04 7.77 27.76
CA LEU A 258 -8.71 7.80 26.46
C LEU A 258 -8.54 6.44 25.78
N ALA A 259 -9.60 5.91 25.23
CA ALA A 259 -9.53 4.77 24.32
C ALA A 259 -9.04 5.26 22.94
N ASP A 260 -8.44 4.34 22.19
CA ASP A 260 -8.24 4.51 20.73
C ASP A 260 -9.57 4.35 19.96
N ALA A 261 -10.69 4.40 20.66
CA ALA A 261 -12.00 4.29 20.06
C ALA A 261 -12.23 5.47 19.12
N LYS A 262 -12.32 5.14 17.86
CA LYS A 262 -12.68 6.06 16.79
C LYS A 262 -14.14 5.82 16.51
N ASP A 263 -14.94 6.88 16.51
CA ASP A 263 -16.31 6.78 16.06
C ASP A 263 -16.29 6.45 14.57
N LEU A 264 -16.97 5.38 14.25
CA LEU A 264 -17.10 4.82 12.92
C LEU A 264 -18.53 5.04 12.46
N THR A 265 -18.69 5.24 11.19
CA THR A 265 -19.99 5.29 10.55
C THR A 265 -20.10 4.14 9.57
N ALA A 266 -21.14 3.35 9.66
CA ALA A 266 -21.43 2.29 8.71
C ALA A 266 -22.73 2.54 7.97
N PHE A 267 -22.72 2.26 6.67
CA PHE A 267 -23.93 2.11 5.88
C PHE A 267 -24.29 0.63 5.86
N ILE A 268 -25.47 0.32 6.41
CA ILE A 268 -26.03 -1.02 6.38
C ILE A 268 -27.10 -1.13 5.29
N LYS A 269 -27.04 -2.21 4.52
CA LYS A 269 -28.01 -2.49 3.46
C LYS A 269 -29.24 -3.18 4.03
N ARG A 270 -30.41 -2.57 3.83
CA ARG A 270 -31.69 -3.11 4.30
C ARG A 270 -32.76 -3.08 3.19
N SER A 271 -33.79 -3.86 3.33
CA SER A 271 -35.05 -3.73 2.58
C SER A 271 -36.20 -3.80 3.59
N GLU A 272 -37.41 -3.44 3.17
CA GLU A 272 -38.61 -3.26 4.03
C GLU A 272 -38.83 -4.31 5.13
N SER A 273 -38.26 -5.51 5.00
CA SER A 273 -38.39 -6.59 5.99
C SER A 273 -37.15 -7.46 6.17
N ARG A 274 -35.99 -7.14 5.53
CA ARG A 274 -34.82 -8.04 5.55
C ARG A 274 -33.48 -7.30 5.72
N ASN A 275 -32.63 -7.85 6.57
CA ASN A 275 -31.24 -7.45 6.71
C ASN A 275 -30.40 -7.99 5.53
N ARG A 276 -30.25 -7.22 4.46
CA ARG A 276 -29.46 -7.61 3.27
C ARG A 276 -27.96 -7.78 3.60
N SER A 277 -27.44 -6.98 4.50
CA SER A 277 -26.05 -7.12 4.95
C SER A 277 -25.79 -8.45 5.63
N LEU A 278 -26.72 -8.95 6.43
CA LEU A 278 -26.63 -10.26 7.05
C LEU A 278 -26.67 -11.41 6.02
N LEU A 279 -27.43 -11.26 4.95
CA LEU A 279 -27.44 -12.24 3.86
C LEU A 279 -26.07 -12.32 3.18
N ILE A 280 -25.45 -11.18 2.87
CA ILE A 280 -24.08 -11.12 2.31
C ILE A 280 -23.08 -11.81 3.25
N VAL A 281 -23.19 -11.60 4.55
CA VAL A 281 -22.32 -12.28 5.54
C VAL A 281 -22.53 -13.79 5.51
N LYS A 282 -23.79 -14.27 5.47
CA LYS A 282 -24.11 -15.70 5.39
C LYS A 282 -23.54 -16.34 4.12
N GLU A 283 -23.67 -15.67 2.99
CA GLU A 283 -23.11 -16.12 1.71
C GLU A 283 -21.57 -16.22 1.78
N ALA A 284 -20.90 -15.20 2.31
CA ALA A 284 -19.45 -15.17 2.43
C ALA A 284 -18.95 -16.23 3.39
N CYS A 285 -19.61 -16.42 4.55
CA CYS A 285 -19.30 -17.48 5.50
C CYS A 285 -19.41 -18.88 4.90
N TRP A 286 -20.45 -19.10 4.09
CA TRP A 286 -20.62 -20.35 3.39
C TRP A 286 -19.51 -20.60 2.36
N ILE A 287 -19.16 -19.58 1.57
CA ILE A 287 -18.08 -19.66 0.59
C ILE A 287 -16.76 -19.98 1.27
N GLU A 288 -16.44 -19.33 2.39
CA GLU A 288 -15.19 -19.59 3.11
C GLU A 288 -15.10 -21.02 3.63
N SER A 289 -16.20 -21.54 4.21
CA SER A 289 -16.26 -22.91 4.68
C SER A 289 -16.10 -23.91 3.52
N PHE A 290 -16.80 -23.69 2.42
CA PHE A 290 -16.72 -24.50 1.21
C PHE A 290 -15.28 -24.52 0.62
N LEU A 291 -14.63 -23.37 0.52
CA LEU A 291 -13.29 -23.26 0.01
C LEU A 291 -12.26 -23.89 0.96
N LEU A 292 -12.44 -23.77 2.26
CA LEU A 292 -11.57 -24.40 3.26
C LEU A 292 -11.57 -25.93 3.10
N ASP A 293 -12.73 -26.52 2.91
CA ASP A 293 -12.86 -27.96 2.75
C ASP A 293 -12.34 -28.44 1.38
N MET A 294 -12.49 -27.61 0.33
CA MET A 294 -12.03 -27.95 -1.02
C MET A 294 -10.50 -27.94 -1.18
N PHE A 295 -9.79 -27.04 -0.49
CA PHE A 295 -8.36 -26.86 -0.66
C PHE A 295 -7.53 -27.80 0.25
N ASP A 296 -7.68 -29.11 0.06
CA ASP A 296 -6.97 -30.11 0.88
C ASP A 296 -5.55 -30.39 0.40
N ASN A 297 -5.28 -30.26 -0.89
CA ASN A 297 -3.98 -30.56 -1.47
C ASN A 297 -3.26 -29.27 -1.90
N PRO A 298 -2.08 -28.92 -1.30
CA PRO A 298 -1.35 -27.70 -1.59
C PRO A 298 -0.65 -27.69 -2.97
N GLU A 299 -0.56 -28.84 -3.65
CA GLU A 299 0.08 -28.95 -4.97
C GLU A 299 -0.93 -28.96 -6.13
N LYS A 300 -2.22 -29.02 -5.81
CA LYS A 300 -3.27 -29.08 -6.83
C LYS A 300 -3.56 -27.71 -7.41
N VAL A 301 -3.59 -27.63 -8.72
CA VAL A 301 -4.07 -26.47 -9.46
C VAL A 301 -5.59 -26.54 -9.55
N PHE A 302 -6.24 -25.49 -9.11
CA PHE A 302 -7.70 -25.35 -9.15
C PHE A 302 -8.12 -24.37 -10.24
N TYR A 303 -9.24 -24.62 -10.89
CA TYR A 303 -9.86 -23.73 -11.86
C TYR A 303 -11.00 -22.94 -11.18
N LEU A 304 -10.92 -21.64 -11.19
CA LEU A 304 -11.91 -20.80 -10.50
C LEU A 304 -13.34 -20.99 -11.02
N LYS A 305 -13.51 -21.28 -12.31
CA LYS A 305 -14.81 -21.62 -12.91
C LYS A 305 -15.37 -22.93 -12.37
N GLU A 306 -14.53 -23.98 -12.30
CA GLU A 306 -14.93 -25.26 -11.73
C GLU A 306 -15.26 -25.16 -10.24
N ILE A 307 -14.52 -24.32 -9.49
CA ILE A 307 -14.85 -24.03 -8.09
C ILE A 307 -16.25 -23.41 -7.99
N ASN A 308 -16.54 -22.43 -8.85
CA ASN A 308 -17.85 -21.78 -8.87
C ASN A 308 -18.97 -22.75 -9.24
N GLU A 309 -18.78 -23.60 -10.25
CA GLU A 309 -19.76 -24.60 -10.65
C GLU A 309 -20.04 -25.60 -9.53
N LYS A 310 -19.00 -26.10 -8.85
CA LYS A 310 -19.12 -27.00 -7.70
C LYS A 310 -19.81 -26.32 -6.50
N ALA A 311 -19.51 -25.04 -6.26
CA ALA A 311 -20.15 -24.28 -5.19
C ALA A 311 -21.65 -24.08 -5.47
N VAL A 312 -22.02 -23.76 -6.69
CA VAL A 312 -23.43 -23.61 -7.11
C VAL A 312 -24.18 -24.95 -7.01
N ALA A 313 -23.56 -26.07 -7.44
CA ALA A 313 -24.14 -27.40 -7.30
C ALA A 313 -24.35 -27.77 -5.84
N ALA A 314 -23.38 -27.54 -4.96
CA ALA A 314 -23.48 -27.83 -3.53
C ALA A 314 -24.59 -27.03 -2.83
N ILE A 315 -24.85 -25.79 -3.25
CA ILE A 315 -25.98 -25.00 -2.75
C ILE A 315 -27.31 -25.58 -3.21
N HIS A 316 -27.40 -25.97 -4.48
CA HIS A 316 -28.61 -26.58 -5.02
C HIS A 316 -28.95 -27.88 -4.27
N ASP A 317 -27.94 -28.73 -4.04
CA ASP A 317 -28.10 -30.00 -3.32
C ASP A 317 -28.51 -29.81 -1.85
N ALA A 318 -27.98 -28.74 -1.23
CA ALA A 318 -28.32 -28.36 0.15
C ALA A 318 -29.65 -27.58 0.28
N ALA A 319 -30.36 -27.35 -0.81
CA ALA A 319 -31.61 -26.56 -0.88
C ALA A 319 -31.55 -25.16 -0.27
N LEU A 320 -30.37 -24.51 -0.31
CA LEU A 320 -30.11 -23.19 0.26
C LEU A 320 -30.51 -22.06 -0.75
N LYS A 321 -31.82 -21.90 -0.99
CA LYS A 321 -32.38 -20.99 -2.01
C LYS A 321 -32.01 -19.50 -1.83
N GLU A 322 -31.61 -19.08 -0.63
CA GLU A 322 -31.29 -17.68 -0.32
C GLU A 322 -29.83 -17.31 -0.63
N ILE A 323 -28.94 -18.29 -0.83
CA ILE A 323 -27.51 -18.08 -1.05
C ILE A 323 -27.22 -17.98 -2.54
N ASN A 324 -26.69 -16.85 -2.98
CA ASN A 324 -26.26 -16.62 -4.36
C ASN A 324 -24.75 -16.53 -4.45
N ILE A 325 -24.11 -17.48 -5.14
CA ILE A 325 -22.66 -17.52 -5.34
C ILE A 325 -22.32 -17.07 -6.77
N THR A 326 -21.27 -16.27 -6.83
CA THR A 326 -20.69 -15.84 -8.10
C THR A 326 -19.16 -15.98 -8.04
N LEU A 327 -18.57 -16.14 -9.21
CA LEU A 327 -17.12 -16.19 -9.36
C LEU A 327 -16.42 -14.97 -8.71
N ASN A 328 -17.05 -13.81 -8.75
CA ASN A 328 -16.50 -12.59 -8.13
C ASN A 328 -16.45 -12.69 -6.61
N LYS A 329 -17.50 -13.22 -5.97
CA LYS A 329 -17.51 -13.42 -4.51
C LYS A 329 -16.41 -14.39 -4.07
N ILE A 330 -16.18 -15.47 -4.82
CA ILE A 330 -15.08 -16.41 -4.56
C ILE A 330 -13.73 -15.69 -4.68
N LYS A 331 -13.54 -14.87 -5.71
CA LYS A 331 -12.30 -14.09 -5.88
C LYS A 331 -12.08 -13.10 -4.73
N VAL A 332 -13.13 -12.45 -4.24
CA VAL A 332 -13.08 -11.53 -3.09
C VAL A 332 -12.57 -12.26 -1.85
N ILE A 333 -13.11 -13.44 -1.55
CA ILE A 333 -12.68 -14.25 -0.41
C ILE A 333 -11.22 -14.70 -0.54
N LEU A 334 -10.81 -15.21 -1.69
CA LEU A 334 -9.43 -15.63 -1.92
C LEU A 334 -8.45 -14.44 -1.83
N ASN A 335 -8.85 -13.28 -2.30
CA ASN A 335 -8.06 -12.05 -2.17
C ASN A 335 -7.96 -11.63 -0.69
N PHE A 336 -9.05 -11.70 0.06
CA PHE A 336 -9.05 -11.41 1.49
C PHE A 336 -8.09 -12.34 2.25
N TRP A 337 -8.13 -13.65 2.00
CA TRP A 337 -7.23 -14.62 2.61
C TRP A 337 -5.75 -14.34 2.27
N ALA A 338 -5.47 -13.92 1.03
CA ALA A 338 -4.12 -13.57 0.59
C ALA A 338 -3.63 -12.26 1.25
N ILE A 339 -4.48 -11.24 1.38
CA ILE A 339 -4.18 -9.99 2.08
C ILE A 339 -3.83 -10.24 3.55
N LYS A 340 -4.55 -11.16 4.19
CA LYS A 340 -4.31 -11.56 5.58
C LYS A 340 -3.11 -12.50 5.75
N ASN A 341 -2.42 -12.84 4.67
CA ASN A 341 -1.27 -13.75 4.69
C ASN A 341 -1.60 -15.17 5.21
N TRP A 342 -2.86 -15.60 5.07
CA TRP A 342 -3.28 -16.95 5.44
C TRP A 342 -2.99 -17.98 4.36
N ILE A 343 -3.05 -17.53 3.13
CA ILE A 343 -2.70 -18.29 1.95
C ILE A 343 -1.70 -17.52 1.08
N LYS A 344 -0.85 -18.25 0.40
CA LYS A 344 -0.08 -17.76 -0.74
C LYS A 344 -0.76 -18.23 -2.01
N ARG A 345 -1.15 -17.28 -2.86
CA ARG A 345 -1.79 -17.56 -4.13
C ARG A 345 -0.77 -17.42 -5.26
N LYS A 346 -0.66 -18.44 -6.09
CA LYS A 346 0.07 -18.40 -7.35
C LYS A 346 -0.88 -18.74 -8.49
N SER A 347 -0.71 -18.12 -9.64
CA SER A 347 -1.42 -18.48 -10.87
C SER A 347 -0.48 -19.26 -11.78
N PRO A 348 -0.57 -20.60 -11.82
CA PRO A 348 0.26 -21.41 -12.71
C PRO A 348 -0.12 -21.11 -14.16
N ALA A 349 0.84 -21.27 -15.07
CA ALA A 349 0.65 -21.08 -16.50
C ALA A 349 0.01 -19.73 -16.91
N PHE A 350 0.14 -18.71 -16.07
CA PHE A 350 -0.32 -17.34 -16.37
C PHE A 350 -1.83 -17.20 -16.67
N SER A 351 -2.64 -18.14 -16.24
CA SER A 351 -4.09 -18.10 -16.40
C SER A 351 -4.75 -17.38 -15.22
N LYS A 352 -5.59 -16.39 -15.49
CA LYS A 352 -6.41 -15.71 -14.46
C LYS A 352 -7.45 -16.64 -13.82
N ASP A 353 -7.76 -17.77 -14.48
CA ASP A 353 -8.74 -18.76 -14.02
C ASP A 353 -8.13 -19.92 -13.24
N GLN A 354 -6.80 -20.02 -13.20
CA GLN A 354 -6.08 -21.04 -12.45
C GLN A 354 -5.50 -20.47 -11.17
N VAL A 355 -5.61 -21.24 -10.10
CA VAL A 355 -5.06 -20.85 -8.80
C VAL A 355 -4.41 -22.06 -8.12
N LEU A 356 -3.18 -21.86 -7.66
CA LEU A 356 -2.48 -22.72 -6.74
C LEU A 356 -2.47 -22.05 -5.38
N ILE A 357 -2.96 -22.74 -4.36
CA ILE A 357 -3.08 -22.22 -3.00
C ILE A 357 -2.12 -22.96 -2.09
N THR A 358 -1.28 -22.23 -1.41
CA THR A 358 -0.40 -22.75 -0.36
C THR A 358 -0.83 -22.12 0.97
N TRP A 359 -1.14 -22.95 1.94
CA TRP A 359 -1.46 -22.52 3.30
C TRP A 359 -0.22 -21.98 4.00
N MET A 360 -0.36 -20.82 4.63
CA MET A 360 0.73 -20.18 5.39
C MET A 360 0.64 -20.50 6.88
N GLN A 361 -0.46 -21.11 7.33
CA GLN A 361 -0.72 -21.57 8.70
C GLN A 361 -1.44 -22.92 8.65
N PRO A 362 -1.42 -23.71 9.74
CA PRO A 362 -2.21 -24.93 9.84
C PRO A 362 -3.70 -24.63 9.65
N LYS A 363 -4.40 -25.48 8.89
CA LYS A 363 -5.83 -25.32 8.58
C LYS A 363 -6.71 -25.24 9.84
N GLU A 364 -6.38 -25.96 10.88
CA GLU A 364 -7.13 -25.94 12.16
C GLU A 364 -7.08 -24.57 12.81
N THR A 365 -5.88 -23.97 12.93
CA THR A 365 -5.72 -22.61 13.47
C THR A 365 -6.47 -21.57 12.62
N PHE A 366 -6.49 -21.77 11.33
CA PHE A 366 -7.24 -20.92 10.42
C PHE A 366 -8.75 -21.09 10.60
N ARG A 367 -9.24 -22.33 10.76
CA ARG A 367 -10.66 -22.64 10.98
C ARG A 367 -11.19 -21.97 12.24
N ASP A 368 -10.44 -21.97 13.32
CA ASP A 368 -10.85 -21.33 14.58
C ASP A 368 -10.94 -19.81 14.47
N LYS A 369 -9.93 -19.20 13.85
CA LYS A 369 -9.94 -17.75 13.56
C LYS A 369 -11.08 -17.34 12.62
N MET A 370 -11.34 -18.15 11.60
CA MET A 370 -12.44 -17.93 10.65
C MET A 370 -13.79 -18.01 11.35
N LYS A 371 -13.99 -19.01 12.21
CA LYS A 371 -15.24 -19.20 12.98
C LYS A 371 -15.53 -18.01 13.88
N LEU A 372 -14.54 -17.57 14.65
CA LEU A 372 -14.69 -16.38 15.51
C LEU A 372 -15.06 -15.14 14.70
N ARG A 373 -14.38 -14.92 13.57
CA ARG A 373 -14.68 -13.78 12.69
C ARG A 373 -16.09 -13.87 12.10
N HIS A 374 -16.56 -15.07 11.74
CA HIS A 374 -17.93 -15.29 11.26
C HIS A 374 -18.95 -14.93 12.33
N ASP A 375 -18.72 -15.34 13.57
CA ASP A 375 -19.61 -15.05 14.69
C ASP A 375 -19.63 -13.54 14.98
N LEU A 376 -18.47 -12.91 15.02
CA LEU A 376 -18.34 -11.46 15.15
C LEU A 376 -19.01 -10.71 14.00
N ALA A 377 -18.81 -11.13 12.75
CA ALA A 377 -19.39 -10.47 11.59
C ALA A 377 -20.93 -10.52 11.60
N LYS A 378 -21.50 -11.67 11.97
CA LYS A 378 -22.96 -11.83 12.11
C LYS A 378 -23.50 -10.96 13.24
N PHE A 379 -22.84 -10.99 14.41
CA PHE A 379 -23.19 -10.15 15.54
C PHE A 379 -23.16 -8.66 15.20
N ILE A 380 -22.05 -8.17 14.62
CA ILE A 380 -21.90 -6.75 14.27
C ILE A 380 -23.00 -6.29 13.33
N VAL A 381 -23.29 -7.06 12.29
CA VAL A 381 -24.33 -6.70 11.33
C VAL A 381 -25.74 -6.76 11.97
N GLY A 382 -26.00 -7.72 12.84
CA GLY A 382 -27.23 -7.79 13.63
C GLY A 382 -27.39 -6.57 14.53
N PHE A 383 -26.38 -6.29 15.35
CA PHE A 383 -26.34 -5.16 16.28
C PHE A 383 -26.56 -3.80 15.59
N LEU A 384 -25.87 -3.57 14.48
CA LEU A 384 -26.01 -2.35 13.72
C LEU A 384 -27.38 -2.26 13.02
N TYR A 385 -27.93 -3.39 12.58
CA TYR A 385 -29.26 -3.41 11.98
C TYR A 385 -30.34 -3.06 13.00
N ASP A 386 -30.33 -3.65 14.19
CA ASP A 386 -31.28 -3.36 15.26
C ASP A 386 -31.22 -1.87 15.63
N ARG A 387 -30.02 -1.31 15.76
CA ARG A 387 -29.82 0.11 16.03
C ARG A 387 -30.32 1.01 14.88
N SER A 388 -30.28 0.52 13.64
CA SER A 388 -30.78 1.24 12.47
C SER A 388 -32.30 1.37 12.48
N THR A 389 -32.99 0.39 13.04
CA THR A 389 -34.45 0.38 13.13
C THR A 389 -34.98 1.30 14.23
N GLU A 390 -34.18 1.55 15.27
CA GLU A 390 -34.51 2.48 16.34
C GLU A 390 -34.38 3.96 15.93
N ASN A 391 -33.46 4.29 15.00
CA ASN A 391 -33.07 5.67 14.70
C ASN A 391 -33.62 6.26 13.38
N THR A 392 -34.16 5.45 12.47
CA THR A 392 -34.61 5.95 11.16
C THR A 392 -35.87 5.22 10.69
N GLY A 393 -36.84 5.98 10.14
CA GLY A 393 -38.05 5.41 9.52
C GLY A 393 -37.73 4.38 8.41
N ALA A 394 -38.68 3.49 8.14
CA ALA A 394 -38.53 2.25 7.39
C ALA A 394 -38.14 2.39 5.89
N ASP A 395 -38.10 3.61 5.32
CA ASP A 395 -38.15 3.84 3.86
C ASP A 395 -36.80 3.97 3.14
N LYS A 396 -35.63 3.79 3.79
CA LYS A 396 -34.33 3.95 3.11
C LYS A 396 -33.63 2.61 2.90
N GLU A 397 -33.19 2.34 1.67
CA GLU A 397 -32.42 1.13 1.31
C GLU A 397 -31.05 1.02 2.00
N GLU A 398 -30.49 2.13 2.46
CA GLU A 398 -29.26 2.19 3.25
C GLU A 398 -29.48 3.08 4.48
N ALA A 399 -29.05 2.58 5.64
CA ALA A 399 -29.06 3.35 6.89
C ALA A 399 -27.64 3.67 7.35
N LEU A 400 -27.43 4.91 7.75
CA LEU A 400 -26.19 5.40 8.35
C LEU A 400 -26.25 5.20 9.86
N ILE A 401 -25.25 4.54 10.43
CA ILE A 401 -25.18 4.24 11.86
C ILE A 401 -23.80 4.57 12.39
N GLU A 402 -23.75 5.30 13.47
CA GLU A 402 -22.52 5.60 14.20
C GLU A 402 -22.29 4.55 15.29
N PHE A 403 -21.03 4.11 15.43
CA PHE A 403 -20.61 3.12 16.44
C PHE A 403 -19.11 3.25 16.74
N SER A 404 -18.68 2.67 17.84
CA SER A 404 -17.26 2.53 18.16
C SER A 404 -16.84 1.06 18.23
N VAL A 405 -15.55 0.78 17.96
CA VAL A 405 -15.00 -0.58 18.05
C VAL A 405 -15.10 -1.12 19.47
N LEU A 406 -14.90 -0.25 20.47
CA LEU A 406 -15.03 -0.62 21.87
C LEU A 406 -16.48 -0.98 22.23
N GLU A 407 -17.45 -0.21 21.75
CA GLU A 407 -18.88 -0.49 21.95
C GLU A 407 -19.27 -1.87 21.39
N LEU A 408 -18.81 -2.19 20.17
CA LEU A 408 -19.04 -3.50 19.55
C LEU A 408 -18.41 -4.63 20.35
N LYS A 409 -17.16 -4.44 20.83
CA LYS A 409 -16.48 -5.41 21.70
C LYS A 409 -17.28 -5.68 22.96
N GLU A 410 -17.65 -4.62 23.70
CA GLU A 410 -18.39 -4.75 24.95
C GLU A 410 -19.78 -5.36 24.74
N ALA A 411 -20.47 -4.98 23.65
CA ALA A 411 -21.77 -5.53 23.31
C ALA A 411 -21.67 -7.03 22.97
N PHE A 412 -20.65 -7.44 22.21
CA PHE A 412 -20.41 -8.85 21.90
C PHE A 412 -20.10 -9.66 23.17
N GLU A 413 -19.20 -9.19 24.04
CA GLU A 413 -18.82 -9.87 25.26
C GLU A 413 -19.98 -10.05 26.24
N ARG A 414 -21.02 -9.20 26.15
CA ARG A 414 -22.28 -9.33 26.95
C ARG A 414 -23.32 -10.20 26.27
N SER A 415 -23.13 -10.53 25.01
CA SER A 415 -24.10 -11.31 24.22
C SER A 415 -24.02 -12.81 24.56
N ILE A 416 -25.11 -13.52 24.25
CA ILE A 416 -25.16 -14.98 24.42
C ILE A 416 -24.20 -15.67 23.45
N GLU A 417 -23.97 -15.06 22.26
CA GLU A 417 -23.07 -15.57 21.22
C GLU A 417 -21.62 -15.64 21.68
N ALA A 418 -21.23 -14.81 22.63
CA ALA A 418 -19.85 -14.80 23.15
C ALA A 418 -19.53 -16.03 24.01
N PHE A 419 -20.52 -16.69 24.60
CA PHE A 419 -20.32 -17.82 25.55
C PHE A 419 -19.26 -17.52 26.63
N GLY A 420 -19.19 -16.27 27.11
CA GLY A 420 -18.20 -15.83 28.10
C GLY A 420 -16.79 -15.60 27.52
N ARG A 421 -16.59 -15.68 26.20
CA ARG A 421 -15.32 -15.40 25.53
C ARG A 421 -15.00 -13.91 25.59
N LYS A 422 -13.78 -13.58 26.00
CA LYS A 422 -13.23 -12.25 25.87
C LYS A 422 -12.52 -12.11 24.51
N ILE A 423 -12.71 -11.00 23.85
CA ILE A 423 -12.12 -10.71 22.53
C ILE A 423 -11.25 -9.45 22.60
N SER A 424 -10.26 -9.38 21.74
CA SER A 424 -9.42 -8.19 21.55
C SER A 424 -10.07 -7.16 20.64
N LEU A 425 -9.62 -5.92 20.70
CA LEU A 425 -10.04 -4.90 19.74
C LEU A 425 -9.62 -5.27 18.31
N GLU A 426 -8.44 -5.91 18.14
CA GLU A 426 -7.95 -6.38 16.84
C GLU A 426 -8.88 -7.41 16.19
N GLU A 427 -9.51 -8.29 16.97
CA GLU A 427 -10.47 -9.27 16.44
C GLU A 427 -11.76 -8.61 15.95
N VAL A 428 -12.24 -7.57 16.64
CA VAL A 428 -13.38 -6.76 16.18
C VAL A 428 -13.00 -5.99 14.91
N GLU A 429 -11.81 -5.39 14.89
CA GLU A 429 -11.27 -4.69 13.73
C GLU A 429 -11.12 -5.62 12.53
N ASP A 430 -10.66 -6.85 12.73
CA ASP A 430 -10.57 -7.86 11.68
C ASP A 430 -11.94 -8.21 11.09
N ALA A 431 -12.95 -8.36 11.95
CA ALA A 431 -14.31 -8.62 11.51
C ALA A 431 -14.91 -7.43 10.74
N LEU A 432 -14.67 -6.20 11.17
CA LEU A 432 -15.09 -4.99 10.44
C LEU A 432 -14.40 -4.87 9.07
N PHE A 433 -13.11 -5.15 9.02
CA PHE A 433 -12.37 -5.17 7.75
C PHE A 433 -12.92 -6.24 6.80
N TYR A 434 -13.24 -7.42 7.31
CA TYR A 434 -13.90 -8.47 6.54
C TYR A 434 -15.25 -8.00 5.99
N LEU A 435 -16.10 -7.43 6.84
CA LEU A 435 -17.43 -6.91 6.45
C LEU A 435 -17.34 -5.84 5.36
N SER A 436 -16.33 -4.99 5.43
CA SER A 436 -16.06 -4.00 4.40
C SER A 436 -15.61 -4.63 3.07
N ARG A 437 -14.78 -5.69 3.12
CA ARG A 437 -14.26 -6.37 1.92
C ARG A 437 -15.30 -7.20 1.19
N ILE A 438 -16.20 -7.83 1.91
CA ILE A 438 -17.33 -8.57 1.32
C ILE A 438 -18.50 -7.64 0.93
N GLU A 439 -18.36 -6.33 1.12
CA GLU A 439 -19.37 -5.31 0.83
C GLU A 439 -20.68 -5.47 1.64
N ALA A 440 -20.61 -6.13 2.79
CA ALA A 440 -21.74 -6.22 3.70
C ALA A 440 -22.00 -4.90 4.41
N LEU A 441 -20.93 -4.16 4.74
CA LEU A 441 -20.97 -2.81 5.29
C LEU A 441 -20.07 -1.89 4.47
N LYS A 442 -20.51 -0.66 4.26
CA LYS A 442 -19.64 0.43 3.82
C LYS A 442 -19.29 1.24 5.06
N ILE A 443 -18.04 1.19 5.48
CA ILE A 443 -17.56 1.84 6.69
C ILE A 443 -16.87 3.16 6.31
N GLU A 444 -17.31 4.26 6.90
CA GLU A 444 -16.69 5.58 6.77
C GLU A 444 -16.20 6.03 8.16
N GLY A 445 -15.05 6.67 8.24
CA GLY A 445 -14.47 7.15 9.50
C GLY A 445 -13.24 6.40 9.97
N GLY A 446 -12.93 6.53 11.23
CA GLY A 446 -11.62 6.24 11.85
C GLY A 446 -11.00 4.85 11.69
N PHE A 447 -11.76 3.84 11.36
CA PHE A 447 -11.28 2.46 11.25
C PHE A 447 -10.31 2.24 10.06
N LEU A 448 -10.49 2.96 8.97
CA LEU A 448 -9.57 2.94 7.84
C LEU A 448 -8.22 3.65 8.11
N VAL A 449 -7.91 3.95 9.35
CA VAL A 449 -6.63 4.53 9.82
C VAL A 449 -5.46 3.54 9.75
N VAL A 450 -5.68 2.30 9.42
CA VAL A 450 -4.59 1.46 8.90
C VAL A 450 -4.00 2.06 7.62
N TYR A 451 -4.72 2.96 6.97
CA TYR A 451 -4.25 3.73 5.82
C TYR A 451 -4.01 5.18 6.24
N ASN A 452 -2.78 5.64 6.09
CA ASN A 452 -2.38 7.02 6.33
C ASN A 452 -3.37 7.98 5.65
N ARG A 453 -4.20 8.67 6.44
CA ARG A 453 -5.08 9.69 5.90
C ARG A 453 -4.25 10.89 5.50
N LEU A 454 -4.50 11.37 4.31
CA LEU A 454 -3.91 12.58 3.79
C LEU A 454 -4.85 13.75 4.11
N THR A 455 -4.41 14.65 4.97
CA THR A 455 -5.10 15.91 5.19
C THR A 455 -4.64 16.89 4.12
N ILE A 456 -5.59 17.39 3.33
CA ILE A 456 -5.34 18.23 2.16
C ILE A 456 -6.17 19.49 2.31
N GLU A 457 -5.53 20.65 2.29
CA GLU A 457 -6.15 21.96 2.18
C GLU A 457 -6.10 22.39 0.72
N ARG A 458 -7.25 22.64 0.14
CA ARG A 458 -7.35 23.15 -1.22
C ARG A 458 -7.09 24.65 -1.23
N LEU A 459 -6.01 25.08 -1.89
CA LEU A 459 -5.65 26.51 -2.03
C LEU A 459 -6.30 27.12 -3.27
N GLU A 460 -6.28 26.43 -4.40
CA GLU A 460 -6.87 26.89 -5.65
C GLU A 460 -8.40 26.75 -5.62
N LYS A 461 -9.10 27.87 -5.54
CA LYS A 461 -10.56 27.93 -5.40
C LYS A 461 -11.33 27.85 -6.72
N ASP A 462 -10.67 28.15 -7.84
CA ASP A 462 -11.29 28.05 -9.16
C ASP A 462 -11.53 26.58 -9.55
N ASN A 463 -12.80 26.19 -9.65
CA ASN A 463 -13.19 24.84 -10.03
C ASN A 463 -12.85 24.49 -11.49
N LYS A 464 -12.68 25.51 -12.37
CA LYS A 464 -12.32 25.31 -13.77
C LYS A 464 -10.83 25.12 -13.97
N LYS A 465 -10.00 25.51 -12.97
CA LYS A 465 -8.55 25.39 -13.06
C LYS A 465 -8.12 23.93 -13.21
N ARG A 466 -7.32 23.67 -14.23
CA ARG A 466 -6.72 22.35 -14.49
C ARG A 466 -5.24 22.41 -14.18
N TYR A 467 -4.67 21.28 -13.77
CA TYR A 467 -3.22 21.12 -13.66
C TYR A 467 -2.59 21.35 -15.03
N LYS A 468 -1.52 22.13 -15.10
CA LYS A 468 -0.92 22.59 -16.36
C LYS A 468 0.29 21.73 -16.75
N LEU A 469 0.60 21.72 -18.04
CA LEU A 469 1.76 20.99 -18.57
C LEU A 469 3.09 21.60 -18.07
N GLU A 470 3.13 22.91 -17.88
CA GLU A 470 4.30 23.60 -17.34
C GLU A 470 4.61 23.12 -15.89
N ASP A 471 3.56 22.88 -15.08
CA ASP A 471 3.71 22.38 -13.70
C ASP A 471 4.24 20.94 -13.70
N TYR A 472 3.83 20.13 -14.69
CA TYR A 472 4.29 18.75 -14.84
C TYR A 472 5.79 18.65 -15.21
N GLN A 473 6.37 19.65 -15.83
CA GLN A 473 7.78 19.68 -16.24
C GLN A 473 8.73 19.47 -15.06
N LYS A 474 8.39 19.95 -13.86
CA LYS A 474 9.21 19.74 -12.65
C LYS A 474 9.30 18.27 -12.29
N LEU A 475 8.14 17.58 -12.30
CA LEU A 475 8.09 16.15 -12.01
C LEU A 475 8.78 15.32 -13.10
N LEU A 476 8.67 15.74 -14.36
CA LEU A 476 9.36 15.09 -15.47
C LEU A 476 10.88 15.14 -15.27
N ARG A 477 11.44 16.31 -14.94
CA ARG A 477 12.86 16.46 -14.62
C ARG A 477 13.31 15.60 -13.45
N PHE A 478 12.48 15.47 -12.44
CA PHE A 478 12.76 14.57 -11.32
C PHE A 478 12.91 13.11 -11.79
N TYR A 479 12.01 12.62 -12.66
CA TYR A 479 12.12 11.28 -13.23
C TYR A 479 13.37 11.11 -14.10
N GLU A 480 13.69 12.11 -14.94
CA GLU A 480 14.91 12.10 -15.76
C GLU A 480 16.17 12.01 -14.89
N ASN A 481 16.23 12.79 -13.80
CA ASN A 481 17.34 12.73 -12.86
C ASN A 481 17.44 11.37 -12.17
N LYS A 482 16.31 10.78 -11.76
CA LYS A 482 16.30 9.44 -11.16
C LYS A 482 16.82 8.36 -12.10
N ILE A 483 16.44 8.43 -13.37
CA ILE A 483 16.97 7.52 -14.41
C ILE A 483 18.48 7.65 -14.51
N GLN A 484 19.00 8.87 -14.56
CA GLN A 484 20.44 9.12 -14.63
C GLN A 484 21.17 8.63 -13.38
N GLN A 485 20.61 8.83 -12.19
CA GLN A 485 21.17 8.32 -10.92
C GLN A 485 21.32 6.80 -10.91
N ILE A 486 20.33 6.05 -11.43
CA ILE A 486 20.42 4.58 -11.56
C ILE A 486 21.58 4.19 -12.50
N HIS A 487 21.75 4.88 -13.62
CA HIS A 487 22.89 4.63 -14.51
C HIS A 487 24.23 4.97 -13.86
N ILE A 488 24.31 6.08 -13.11
CA ILE A 488 25.53 6.52 -12.43
C ILE A 488 25.97 5.50 -11.38
N VAL A 489 25.05 5.00 -10.56
CA VAL A 489 25.42 3.99 -9.55
C VAL A 489 25.83 2.67 -10.20
N GLY A 490 25.23 2.31 -11.33
CA GLY A 490 25.65 1.16 -12.12
C GLY A 490 27.06 1.30 -12.70
N GLU A 491 27.41 2.49 -13.21
CA GLU A 491 28.76 2.81 -13.68
C GLU A 491 29.79 2.74 -12.53
N TYR A 492 29.45 3.26 -11.37
CA TYR A 492 30.27 3.13 -10.18
C TYR A 492 30.57 1.68 -9.83
N ALA A 493 29.54 0.82 -9.80
CA ALA A 493 29.72 -0.61 -9.51
C ALA A 493 30.62 -1.31 -10.54
N GLN A 494 30.47 -0.99 -11.83
CA GLN A 494 31.35 -1.52 -12.87
C GLN A 494 32.80 -1.05 -12.70
N LYS A 495 33.03 0.19 -12.29
CA LYS A 495 34.36 0.73 -11.99
C LYS A 495 34.98 0.05 -10.77
N MET A 496 34.19 -0.25 -9.72
CA MET A 496 34.68 -1.00 -8.57
C MET A 496 35.17 -2.40 -8.93
N ILE A 497 34.52 -3.07 -9.90
CA ILE A 497 34.96 -4.38 -10.41
C ILE A 497 36.28 -4.25 -11.18
N ALA A 498 36.48 -3.15 -11.93
CA ALA A 498 37.68 -2.91 -12.72
C ALA A 498 38.87 -2.43 -11.88
N GLY A 499 38.63 -1.59 -10.87
CA GLY A 499 39.67 -1.07 -9.98
C GLY A 499 39.15 -0.02 -9.02
N SER A 500 39.57 -0.10 -7.76
CA SER A 500 39.10 0.79 -6.69
C SER A 500 39.51 2.27 -6.86
N GLU A 501 40.69 2.55 -7.44
CA GLU A 501 41.15 3.93 -7.63
C GLU A 501 40.25 4.73 -8.58
N ASP A 502 39.89 4.13 -9.72
CA ASP A 502 38.99 4.77 -10.68
C ASP A 502 37.57 4.98 -10.13
N ALA A 503 37.11 4.05 -9.27
CA ALA A 503 35.82 4.17 -8.62
C ALA A 503 35.83 5.26 -7.55
N LEU A 504 36.88 5.39 -6.75
CA LEU A 504 37.00 6.46 -5.76
C LEU A 504 37.07 7.83 -6.44
N LYS A 505 37.87 7.97 -7.49
CA LYS A 505 37.90 9.19 -8.29
C LYS A 505 36.54 9.55 -8.88
N PHE A 506 35.79 8.55 -9.35
CA PHE A 506 34.45 8.77 -9.89
C PHE A 506 33.48 9.32 -8.82
N VAL A 507 33.56 8.82 -7.58
CA VAL A 507 32.77 9.33 -6.45
C VAL A 507 33.20 10.75 -6.07
N ASP A 508 34.48 11.00 -5.95
CA ASP A 508 35.00 12.34 -5.61
C ASP A 508 34.56 13.37 -6.67
N ASP A 509 34.69 13.04 -7.95
CA ASP A 509 34.27 13.91 -9.04
C ASP A 509 32.74 14.10 -9.05
N TYR A 510 31.96 13.09 -8.66
CA TYR A 510 30.51 13.21 -8.56
C TYR A 510 30.07 14.26 -7.56
N PHE A 511 30.73 14.33 -6.40
CA PHE A 511 30.40 15.28 -5.35
C PHE A 511 31.11 16.64 -5.51
N ALA A 512 32.23 16.69 -6.19
CA ALA A 512 33.03 17.92 -6.36
C ALA A 512 32.63 18.73 -7.59
N LEU A 513 32.26 18.09 -8.68
CA LEU A 513 31.91 18.75 -9.93
C LEU A 513 30.42 19.16 -9.98
N ASN A 514 30.11 20.19 -10.76
CA ASN A 514 28.70 20.39 -11.11
C ASN A 514 28.20 19.23 -11.97
N TYR A 515 26.91 18.93 -11.88
CA TYR A 515 26.30 17.75 -12.48
C TYR A 515 26.50 17.63 -14.01
N ALA A 516 26.41 18.77 -14.73
CA ALA A 516 26.61 18.79 -16.17
C ALA A 516 28.08 18.48 -16.55
N SER A 517 29.04 19.02 -15.80
CA SER A 517 30.47 18.74 -16.00
C SER A 517 30.81 17.28 -15.71
N PHE A 518 30.25 16.72 -14.66
CA PHE A 518 30.38 15.31 -14.34
C PHE A 518 29.85 14.41 -15.46
N LEU A 519 28.63 14.66 -15.95
CA LEU A 519 28.05 13.90 -17.06
C LEU A 519 28.89 14.02 -18.34
N ASN A 520 29.39 15.19 -18.64
CA ASN A 520 30.26 15.42 -19.80
C ASN A 520 31.62 14.72 -19.66
N LEU A 521 32.11 14.52 -18.46
CA LEU A 521 33.37 13.83 -18.21
C LEU A 521 33.24 12.31 -18.38
N TYR A 522 32.21 11.72 -17.79
CA TYR A 522 32.07 10.27 -17.68
C TYR A 522 31.13 9.63 -18.71
N PHE A 523 30.19 10.39 -19.26
CA PHE A 523 29.18 9.89 -20.20
C PHE A 523 29.25 10.66 -21.54
N LYS A 524 30.34 10.47 -22.29
CA LYS A 524 30.56 11.15 -23.59
C LYS A 524 29.85 10.47 -24.76
N GLY A 525 29.53 11.24 -25.80
CA GLY A 525 29.01 10.72 -27.06
C GLY A 525 27.69 9.98 -26.96
N SER A 526 27.62 8.74 -27.45
CA SER A 526 26.42 7.91 -27.42
C SER A 526 25.93 7.60 -26.00
N ARG A 527 26.84 7.60 -25.03
CA ARG A 527 26.51 7.34 -23.60
C ARG A 527 25.59 8.39 -23.00
N GLN A 528 25.62 9.64 -23.48
CA GLN A 528 24.65 10.65 -23.05
C GLN A 528 23.20 10.29 -23.40
N SER A 529 23.00 9.59 -24.52
CA SER A 529 21.67 9.09 -24.87
C SER A 529 21.30 7.83 -24.11
N GLU A 530 22.28 7.04 -23.68
CA GLU A 530 22.07 5.81 -22.92
C GLU A 530 21.56 6.10 -21.51
N ILE A 531 22.16 7.05 -20.81
CA ILE A 531 21.76 7.43 -19.45
C ILE A 531 20.39 8.10 -19.34
N LYS A 532 19.77 8.43 -20.47
CA LYS A 532 18.39 8.94 -20.53
C LYS A 532 17.35 7.83 -20.70
N ARG A 533 17.78 6.57 -20.90
CA ARG A 533 16.89 5.43 -21.14
C ARG A 533 16.53 4.74 -19.83
N ASN A 534 15.28 4.30 -19.72
CA ASN A 534 14.77 3.55 -18.58
C ASN A 534 15.21 2.07 -18.56
N ILE A 535 16.33 1.75 -19.20
CA ILE A 535 16.89 0.39 -19.27
C ILE A 535 18.41 0.44 -19.35
N THR A 536 19.06 -0.66 -18.92
CA THR A 536 20.50 -0.80 -19.04
C THR A 536 20.95 -0.94 -20.50
N PRO A 537 22.22 -0.62 -20.82
CA PRO A 537 22.78 -0.83 -22.16
C PRO A 537 22.73 -2.31 -22.60
N ALA A 538 22.94 -3.27 -21.70
CA ALA A 538 22.82 -4.68 -21.99
C ALA A 538 21.37 -5.05 -22.35
N LYS A 539 20.41 -4.56 -21.58
CA LYS A 539 18.98 -4.75 -21.87
C LYS A 539 18.55 -4.14 -23.18
N TYR A 540 19.08 -2.97 -23.50
CA TYR A 540 18.86 -2.33 -24.80
C TYR A 540 19.38 -3.18 -25.96
N ARG A 541 20.61 -3.74 -25.85
CA ARG A 541 21.16 -4.68 -26.83
C ARG A 541 20.32 -5.94 -26.97
N GLN A 542 19.85 -6.50 -25.85
CA GLN A 542 18.96 -7.67 -25.86
C GLN A 542 17.64 -7.40 -26.60
N LEU A 543 17.08 -6.19 -26.43
CA LEU A 543 15.83 -5.81 -27.08
C LEU A 543 15.97 -5.54 -28.58
N PHE A 544 17.08 -4.95 -29.00
CA PHE A 544 17.21 -4.38 -30.36
C PHE A 544 18.36 -4.96 -31.17
N GLY A 545 19.38 -5.56 -30.54
CA GLY A 545 20.64 -5.93 -31.19
C GLY A 545 20.54 -7.00 -32.26
N GLU A 546 19.51 -7.85 -32.19
CA GLU A 546 19.31 -8.96 -33.12
C GLU A 546 18.18 -8.72 -34.14
N LEU A 547 17.63 -7.52 -34.21
CA LEU A 547 16.51 -7.18 -35.08
C LEU A 547 17.02 -6.62 -36.41
N SER A 548 16.34 -6.99 -37.50
CA SER A 548 16.62 -6.40 -38.80
C SER A 548 16.23 -4.92 -38.85
N PRO A 549 16.79 -4.12 -39.79
CA PRO A 549 16.43 -2.70 -39.93
C PRO A 549 14.92 -2.47 -40.10
N ALA A 550 14.24 -3.30 -40.89
CA ALA A 550 12.79 -3.22 -41.09
C ALA A 550 12.00 -3.54 -39.79
N GLN A 551 12.44 -4.51 -39.01
CA GLN A 551 11.84 -4.83 -37.70
C GLN A 551 12.07 -3.70 -36.70
N LEU A 552 13.25 -3.09 -36.67
CA LEU A 552 13.58 -1.93 -35.85
C LEU A 552 12.70 -0.72 -36.18
N GLN A 553 12.44 -0.47 -37.47
CA GLN A 553 11.57 0.60 -37.90
C GLN A 553 10.16 0.47 -37.34
N ILE A 554 9.57 -0.73 -37.38
CA ILE A 554 8.25 -1.01 -36.81
C ILE A 554 8.23 -0.79 -35.31
N ILE A 555 9.27 -1.25 -34.61
CA ILE A 555 9.32 -1.15 -33.15
C ILE A 555 9.50 0.30 -32.70
N ARG A 556 10.27 1.11 -33.42
CA ARG A 556 10.55 2.53 -33.12
C ARG A 556 9.46 3.49 -33.55
N ASP A 557 8.51 3.05 -34.36
CA ASP A 557 7.39 3.89 -34.79
C ASP A 557 6.48 4.24 -33.61
N GLN A 558 6.49 5.50 -33.20
CA GLN A 558 5.67 6.07 -32.11
C GLN A 558 4.59 7.02 -32.63
N GLU A 559 4.63 7.37 -33.91
CA GLU A 559 3.74 8.37 -34.50
C GLU A 559 2.51 7.74 -35.14
N SER A 560 2.67 6.53 -35.70
CA SER A 560 1.59 5.86 -36.43
C SER A 560 0.51 5.35 -35.49
N LYS A 561 -0.71 5.82 -35.69
CA LYS A 561 -1.88 5.32 -34.95
C LYS A 561 -2.22 3.86 -35.28
N TYR A 562 -1.97 3.45 -36.51
CA TYR A 562 -2.21 2.10 -37.01
C TYR A 562 -0.96 1.62 -37.77
N ILE A 563 -0.48 0.42 -37.42
CA ILE A 563 0.66 -0.21 -38.09
C ILE A 563 0.18 -1.56 -38.62
N VAL A 564 0.25 -1.73 -39.93
CA VAL A 564 -0.05 -3.00 -40.60
C VAL A 564 1.26 -3.61 -41.07
N VAL A 565 1.55 -4.83 -40.60
CA VAL A 565 2.79 -5.54 -40.94
C VAL A 565 2.48 -6.71 -41.85
N ALA A 566 2.77 -6.55 -43.14
CA ALA A 566 2.69 -7.63 -44.11
C ALA A 566 3.98 -8.48 -44.05
N ALA A 567 3.85 -9.72 -43.59
CA ALA A 567 5.01 -10.56 -43.33
C ALA A 567 4.70 -12.04 -43.60
N GLY A 568 5.55 -12.73 -44.36
CA GLY A 568 5.43 -14.13 -44.69
C GLY A 568 5.64 -15.09 -43.52
N PRO A 569 5.40 -16.39 -43.69
CA PRO A 569 5.75 -17.40 -42.70
C PRO A 569 7.27 -17.36 -42.40
N GLY A 570 7.65 -17.51 -41.12
CA GLY A 570 9.07 -17.51 -40.72
C GLY A 570 9.76 -16.15 -40.65
N SER A 571 9.13 -15.05 -41.08
CA SER A 571 9.71 -13.68 -41.07
C SER A 571 9.90 -13.04 -39.68
N GLY A 572 9.50 -13.73 -38.61
CA GLY A 572 9.66 -13.25 -37.25
C GLY A 572 8.54 -12.34 -36.72
N LYS A 573 7.31 -12.41 -37.28
CA LYS A 573 6.12 -11.63 -36.81
C LYS A 573 5.95 -11.61 -35.31
N THR A 574 5.95 -12.79 -34.69
CA THR A 574 5.82 -12.94 -33.23
C THR A 574 6.95 -12.26 -32.49
N ARG A 575 8.17 -12.32 -33.03
CA ARG A 575 9.35 -11.65 -32.45
C ARG A 575 9.16 -10.14 -32.45
N VAL A 576 8.76 -9.54 -33.56
CA VAL A 576 8.50 -8.10 -33.66
C VAL A 576 7.45 -7.66 -32.65
N LEU A 577 6.35 -8.40 -32.50
CA LEU A 577 5.28 -8.07 -31.54
C LEU A 577 5.76 -8.17 -30.08
N VAL A 578 6.53 -9.21 -29.74
CA VAL A 578 7.12 -9.35 -28.39
C VAL A 578 8.05 -8.19 -28.08
N HIS A 579 8.94 -7.82 -29.02
CA HIS A 579 9.89 -6.73 -28.83
C HIS A 579 9.20 -5.35 -28.85
N LYS A 580 8.13 -5.16 -29.63
CA LYS A 580 7.32 -3.93 -29.60
C LYS A 580 6.65 -3.74 -28.25
N LEU A 581 6.00 -4.79 -27.70
CA LEU A 581 5.39 -4.72 -26.37
C LEU A 581 6.43 -4.47 -25.26
N ALA A 582 7.58 -5.14 -25.34
CA ALA A 582 8.67 -4.91 -24.39
C ALA A 582 9.20 -3.46 -24.48
N SER A 583 9.35 -2.92 -25.69
CA SER A 583 9.77 -1.52 -25.91
C SER A 583 8.75 -0.53 -25.34
N LEU A 584 7.47 -0.73 -25.62
CA LEU A 584 6.40 0.12 -25.10
C LEU A 584 6.43 0.23 -23.56
N MET A 585 6.61 -0.89 -22.88
CA MET A 585 6.65 -0.91 -21.42
C MET A 585 7.93 -0.35 -20.82
N LEU A 586 9.08 -0.66 -21.41
CA LEU A 586 10.38 -0.33 -20.82
C LEU A 586 10.89 1.05 -21.22
N MET A 587 10.51 1.54 -22.40
CA MET A 587 11.06 2.79 -22.95
C MET A 587 10.04 3.89 -23.18
N GLU A 588 8.76 3.55 -23.37
CA GLU A 588 7.72 4.50 -23.74
C GLU A 588 6.71 4.75 -22.62
N ASP A 589 7.01 4.27 -21.39
CA ASP A 589 6.19 4.43 -20.19
C ASP A 589 4.73 3.94 -20.34
N VAL A 590 4.46 3.08 -21.34
CA VAL A 590 3.13 2.49 -21.54
C VAL A 590 2.88 1.46 -20.46
N LYS A 591 1.80 1.63 -19.72
CA LYS A 591 1.46 0.75 -18.61
C LYS A 591 0.80 -0.53 -19.10
N HIS A 592 0.97 -1.61 -18.34
CA HIS A 592 0.43 -2.92 -18.69
C HIS A 592 -1.09 -2.92 -18.90
N GLU A 593 -1.84 -2.09 -18.14
CA GLU A 593 -3.30 -1.94 -18.30
C GLU A 593 -3.72 -1.28 -19.62
N GLN A 594 -2.78 -0.65 -20.32
CA GLN A 594 -3.00 -0.02 -21.63
C GLN A 594 -2.69 -0.97 -22.80
N LEU A 595 -2.19 -2.18 -22.49
CA LEU A 595 -1.73 -3.15 -23.47
C LEU A 595 -2.65 -4.36 -23.55
N LEU A 596 -3.13 -4.64 -24.74
CA LEU A 596 -3.90 -5.85 -25.06
C LEU A 596 -3.26 -6.56 -26.25
N MET A 597 -2.91 -7.84 -26.06
CA MET A 597 -2.44 -8.73 -27.13
C MET A 597 -3.53 -9.74 -27.46
N LEU A 598 -3.89 -9.82 -28.72
CA LEU A 598 -4.83 -10.82 -29.24
C LEU A 598 -4.10 -11.84 -30.12
N THR A 599 -4.43 -13.11 -29.96
CA THR A 599 -3.88 -14.23 -30.72
C THR A 599 -4.97 -15.17 -31.20
N PHE A 600 -4.69 -15.99 -32.20
CA PHE A 600 -5.64 -16.98 -32.70
C PHE A 600 -5.80 -18.20 -31.81
N SER A 601 -4.73 -18.62 -31.13
CA SER A 601 -4.74 -19.85 -30.34
C SER A 601 -4.16 -19.64 -28.93
N ARG A 602 -4.59 -20.47 -28.00
CA ARG A 602 -4.04 -20.51 -26.63
C ARG A 602 -2.57 -20.87 -26.61
N ALA A 603 -2.13 -21.77 -27.51
CA ALA A 603 -0.72 -22.14 -27.63
C ALA A 603 0.14 -20.93 -28.05
N ALA A 604 -0.32 -20.12 -29.02
CA ALA A 604 0.37 -18.89 -29.42
C ALA A 604 0.41 -17.87 -28.27
N ALA A 605 -0.67 -17.73 -27.50
CA ALA A 605 -0.69 -16.83 -26.34
C ALA A 605 0.32 -17.25 -25.27
N THR A 606 0.44 -18.55 -25.00
CA THR A 606 1.39 -19.11 -24.03
C THR A 606 2.84 -18.90 -24.50
N GLU A 607 3.13 -19.20 -25.76
CA GLU A 607 4.46 -19.00 -26.33
C GLU A 607 4.87 -17.52 -26.35
N PHE A 608 3.94 -16.63 -26.73
CA PHE A 608 4.15 -15.18 -26.70
C PHE A 608 4.50 -14.72 -25.29
N LYS A 609 3.72 -15.14 -24.28
CA LYS A 609 3.95 -14.79 -22.89
C LYS A 609 5.29 -15.30 -22.37
N LYS A 610 5.68 -16.53 -22.72
CA LYS A 610 6.97 -17.10 -22.36
C LYS A 610 8.15 -16.29 -22.92
N ARG A 611 8.04 -15.83 -24.16
CA ARG A 611 9.07 -14.97 -24.78
C ARG A 611 9.11 -13.59 -24.12
N LEU A 612 7.94 -13.02 -23.84
CA LEU A 612 7.86 -11.72 -23.20
C LEU A 612 8.45 -11.75 -21.78
N LEU A 613 8.20 -12.83 -21.01
CA LEU A 613 8.83 -13.07 -19.70
C LEU A 613 10.35 -13.06 -19.75
N LYS A 614 10.95 -13.61 -20.80
CA LYS A 614 12.42 -13.58 -20.98
C LYS A 614 12.94 -12.17 -21.19
N LEU A 615 12.14 -11.29 -21.81
CA LEU A 615 12.55 -9.90 -22.10
C LEU A 615 12.27 -8.94 -20.96
N ILE A 616 11.12 -9.02 -20.31
CA ILE A 616 10.69 -8.03 -19.29
C ILE A 616 10.40 -8.64 -17.92
N GLY A 617 10.74 -9.91 -17.71
CA GLY A 617 10.57 -10.58 -16.42
C GLY A 617 9.11 -10.61 -15.96
N ASN A 618 8.89 -10.50 -14.65
CA ASN A 618 7.57 -10.60 -14.03
C ASN A 618 6.56 -9.55 -14.51
N ALA A 619 7.01 -8.42 -15.08
CA ALA A 619 6.12 -7.42 -15.65
C ALA A 619 5.23 -7.98 -16.77
N ALA A 620 5.70 -8.99 -17.50
CA ALA A 620 4.91 -9.70 -18.51
C ALA A 620 3.64 -10.35 -17.96
N ASN A 621 3.58 -10.64 -16.66
CA ASN A 621 2.43 -11.29 -16.04
C ASN A 621 1.19 -10.40 -15.97
N PHE A 622 1.39 -9.10 -15.98
CA PHE A 622 0.32 -8.12 -15.87
C PHE A 622 -0.29 -7.74 -17.22
N ILE A 623 0.37 -8.07 -18.35
CA ILE A 623 -0.15 -7.78 -19.69
C ILE A 623 -1.29 -8.75 -20.03
N GLU A 624 -2.38 -8.20 -20.54
CA GLU A 624 -3.50 -9.00 -21.04
C GLU A 624 -3.18 -9.62 -22.40
N ILE A 625 -3.00 -10.95 -22.41
CA ILE A 625 -2.80 -11.74 -23.63
C ILE A 625 -3.97 -12.69 -23.75
N LYS A 626 -4.82 -12.51 -24.76
CA LYS A 626 -6.08 -13.24 -24.96
C LYS A 626 -6.18 -13.81 -26.37
N THR A 627 -7.09 -14.76 -26.54
CA THR A 627 -7.54 -15.19 -27.87
C THR A 627 -8.79 -14.38 -28.24
N PHE A 628 -9.13 -14.36 -29.52
CA PHE A 628 -10.35 -13.68 -29.99
C PHE A 628 -11.65 -14.26 -29.39
N HIS A 629 -11.64 -15.52 -28.95
CA HIS A 629 -12.78 -16.23 -28.39
C HIS A 629 -12.87 -16.14 -26.87
#